data_f63945992e18dfb4db2130d2b7815fa9
#
_entry.id   f63945992e18dfb4db2130d2b7815fa9
#
_cell.length_a   1.000
_cell.length_b   1.000
_cell.length_c   1.000
_cell.angle_alpha   90.00
_cell.angle_beta   90.00
_cell.angle_gamma   90.00
#
_symmetry.space_group_name_H-M   'P 1'
#
loop_
_entity.id
_entity.type
_entity.pdbx_description
1 polymer ?
#
loop_
_entity_poly.entity_id
_entity_poly.type
_entity_poly.pdbx_seq_one_letter_code
_entity_poly.pdbx_strand_id
1 'polypeptide(L)'
;MWVEKENLSAVCDAMMDQNFVYVENMTWVQMTPNNTVAGAAARYLRRSHRTMLMFRRDVRKYPGAKEVELRHQRTADVTLDVLQTSSTGRRVVPQHVYKAMETLLPEAYKAGYKGRLLELWSEPGAEARRSGWTLVADGKDKGKK
;
A
#
# COMPACT_ATOMS: atom_id res chain seq x y z
N MET A 1 -3.82 -1.29 1.73
CA MET A 1 -4.22 0.13 1.97
C MET A 1 -3.35 0.70 3.09
N TRP A 2 -2.71 1.86 2.88
CA TRP A 2 -1.97 2.56 3.94
C TRP A 2 -2.93 3.32 4.84
N VAL A 3 -2.81 3.14 6.15
CA VAL A 3 -3.72 3.73 7.14
C VAL A 3 -2.93 4.42 8.23
N GLU A 4 -3.38 5.59 8.62
CA GLU A 4 -2.89 6.29 9.81
C GLU A 4 -3.54 5.68 11.06
N LYS A 5 -2.80 5.60 12.16
CA LYS A 5 -3.26 4.91 13.38
C LYS A 5 -4.60 5.39 13.93
N GLU A 6 -4.91 6.66 13.72
CA GLU A 6 -6.15 7.28 14.16
C GLU A 6 -7.38 6.76 13.40
N ASN A 7 -7.17 6.21 12.20
CA ASN A 7 -8.22 5.74 11.30
C ASN A 7 -8.33 4.21 11.22
N LEU A 8 -7.52 3.47 11.99
CA LEU A 8 -7.46 2.01 11.88
C LEU A 8 -8.84 1.35 12.07
N SER A 9 -9.56 1.71 13.14
CA SER A 9 -10.88 1.15 13.42
C SER A 9 -11.87 1.48 12.31
N ALA A 10 -11.97 2.75 11.96
CA ALA A 10 -12.91 3.20 10.94
C ALA A 10 -12.68 2.55 9.57
N VAL A 11 -11.40 2.33 9.19
CA VAL A 11 -11.07 1.64 7.95
C VAL A 11 -11.44 0.16 8.02
N CYS A 12 -11.17 -0.51 9.14
CA CYS A 12 -11.56 -1.90 9.32
C CYS A 12 -13.08 -2.08 9.24
N ASP A 13 -13.83 -1.23 9.93
CA ASP A 13 -15.29 -1.25 9.92
C ASP A 13 -15.83 -1.04 8.50
N ALA A 14 -15.35 -0.01 7.81
CA ALA A 14 -15.76 0.28 6.43
C ALA A 14 -15.45 -0.86 5.46
N MET A 15 -14.31 -1.53 5.62
CA MET A 15 -13.95 -2.67 4.78
C MET A 15 -14.81 -3.89 5.07
N MET A 16 -15.10 -4.16 6.34
CA MET A 16 -16.01 -5.27 6.73
C MET A 16 -17.44 -5.03 6.22
N ASP A 17 -17.94 -3.82 6.28
CA ASP A 17 -19.24 -3.44 5.73
C ASP A 17 -19.33 -3.65 4.21
N GLN A 18 -18.20 -3.54 3.51
CA GLN A 18 -18.08 -3.83 2.08
C GLN A 18 -17.80 -5.31 1.78
N ASN A 19 -17.99 -6.20 2.76
CA ASN A 19 -17.71 -7.64 2.67
C ASN A 19 -16.25 -7.98 2.36
N PHE A 20 -15.33 -7.25 2.95
CA PHE A 20 -13.92 -7.64 2.99
C PHE A 20 -13.59 -8.21 4.37
N VAL A 21 -12.64 -9.13 4.40
CA VAL A 21 -12.07 -9.67 5.64
C VAL A 21 -10.61 -9.25 5.74
N TYR A 22 -10.21 -8.90 6.95
CA TYR A 22 -8.80 -8.61 7.25
C TYR A 22 -7.96 -9.88 7.07
N VAL A 23 -6.78 -9.73 6.50
CA VAL A 23 -5.85 -10.82 6.22
C VAL A 23 -4.56 -10.65 7.01
N GLU A 24 -3.91 -9.51 6.84
CA GLU A 24 -2.57 -9.26 7.34
C GLU A 24 -2.27 -7.76 7.38
N ASN A 25 -1.19 -7.38 8.03
CA ASN A 25 -0.67 -6.01 7.95
C ASN A 25 0.84 -5.98 7.74
N MET A 26 1.33 -4.85 7.31
CA MET A 26 2.74 -4.54 7.23
C MET A 26 3.00 -3.16 7.82
N THR A 27 4.08 -3.02 8.58
CA THR A 27 4.46 -1.76 9.19
C THR A 27 5.71 -1.20 8.53
N TRP A 28 5.62 0.03 8.06
CA TRP A 28 6.76 0.79 7.56
C TRP A 28 7.22 1.80 8.61
N VAL A 29 8.35 1.51 9.24
CA VAL A 29 9.04 2.44 10.13
C VAL A 29 9.83 3.42 9.28
N GLN A 30 9.51 4.71 9.41
CA GLN A 30 10.12 5.78 8.63
C GLN A 30 11.43 6.22 9.29
N MET A 31 12.51 6.13 8.54
CA MET A 31 13.84 6.49 9.01
C MET A 31 14.31 7.83 8.43
N THR A 32 15.16 8.54 9.15
CA THR A 32 15.92 9.67 8.62
C THR A 32 17.19 9.16 7.93
N PRO A 33 17.86 9.99 7.10
CA PRO A 33 19.15 9.62 6.52
C PRO A 33 20.23 9.27 7.58
N ASN A 34 20.08 9.74 8.80
CA ASN A 34 21.01 9.47 9.90
C ASN A 34 20.63 8.21 10.71
N ASN A 35 19.84 7.30 10.14
CA ASN A 35 19.39 6.07 10.77
C ASN A 35 18.65 6.26 12.10
N THR A 36 18.01 7.39 12.30
CA THR A 36 17.11 7.61 13.43
C THR A 36 15.67 7.51 12.96
N VAL A 37 14.77 7.14 13.87
CA VAL A 37 13.36 7.04 13.54
C VAL A 37 12.80 8.43 13.28
N ALA A 38 12.33 8.66 12.06
CA ALA A 38 11.58 9.87 11.72
C ALA A 38 10.23 9.87 12.44
N GLY A 39 9.73 11.04 12.78
CA GLY A 39 8.45 11.11 13.46
C GLY A 39 7.79 12.48 13.30
N ALA A 40 6.47 12.46 13.26
CA ALA A 40 5.63 13.64 13.26
C ALA A 40 4.85 13.75 14.57
N ALA A 41 4.45 14.95 14.94
CA ALA A 41 3.60 15.17 16.11
C ALA A 41 2.28 14.41 15.97
N ALA A 42 1.83 13.81 17.06
CA ALA A 42 0.53 13.20 17.19
C ALA A 42 0.00 13.44 18.60
N ARG A 43 -1.22 12.98 18.90
CA ARG A 43 -1.92 13.37 20.13
C ARG A 43 -1.16 13.03 21.41
N TYR A 44 -0.58 11.84 21.51
CA TYR A 44 0.11 11.37 22.72
C TYR A 44 1.52 10.87 22.41
N LEU A 45 1.72 10.15 21.33
CA LEU A 45 3.00 9.59 20.92
C LEU A 45 3.38 10.10 19.53
N ARG A 46 4.67 10.29 19.29
CA ARG A 46 5.16 10.63 17.95
C ARG A 46 4.76 9.55 16.94
N ARG A 47 4.27 9.98 15.80
CA ARG A 47 3.96 9.10 14.69
C ARG A 47 5.25 8.76 13.94
N SER A 48 5.71 7.54 14.07
CA SER A 48 7.01 7.08 13.54
C SER A 48 6.88 6.01 12.45
N HIS A 49 5.66 5.52 12.21
CA HIS A 49 5.41 4.47 11.23
C HIS A 49 4.07 4.67 10.53
N ARG A 50 3.90 3.93 9.45
CA ARG A 50 2.62 3.76 8.75
C ARG A 50 2.30 2.28 8.71
N THR A 51 1.04 1.95 8.83
CA THR A 51 0.54 0.58 8.73
C THR A 51 -0.17 0.40 7.40
N MET A 52 0.17 -0.67 6.70
CA MET A 52 -0.57 -1.12 5.53
C MET A 52 -1.46 -2.28 5.94
N LEU A 53 -2.76 -2.10 5.86
CA LEU A 53 -3.73 -3.16 6.08
C LEU A 53 -4.01 -3.89 4.78
N MET A 54 -4.08 -5.21 4.85
CA MET A 54 -4.43 -6.09 3.75
C MET A 54 -5.79 -6.73 4.00
N PHE A 55 -6.63 -6.65 3.00
CA PHE A 55 -7.96 -7.21 3.01
C PHE A 55 -8.17 -8.06 1.78
N ARG A 56 -9.01 -9.08 1.89
CA ARG A 56 -9.54 -9.83 0.76
C ARG A 56 -11.06 -9.81 0.77
N ARG A 57 -11.66 -10.00 -0.39
CA ARG A 57 -13.11 -10.14 -0.47
C ARG A 57 -13.56 -11.44 0.20
N ASP A 58 -14.61 -11.39 0.99
CA ASP A 58 -15.20 -12.57 1.61
C ASP A 58 -15.92 -13.41 0.55
N VAL A 59 -15.26 -14.46 0.07
CA VAL A 59 -15.80 -15.34 -0.97
C VAL A 59 -17.09 -16.03 -0.56
N ARG A 60 -17.34 -16.19 0.75
CA ARG A 60 -18.57 -16.79 1.27
C ARG A 60 -19.82 -15.96 0.95
N LYS A 61 -19.63 -14.67 0.69
CA LYS A 61 -20.69 -13.74 0.30
C LYS A 61 -20.96 -13.72 -1.23
N TYR A 62 -20.13 -14.40 -2.02
CA TYR A 62 -20.20 -14.34 -3.49
C TYR A 62 -20.17 -15.76 -4.07
N PRO A 63 -21.33 -16.39 -4.31
CA PRO A 63 -21.42 -17.74 -4.90
C PRO A 63 -20.62 -17.83 -6.20
N GLY A 64 -19.79 -18.86 -6.31
CA GLY A 64 -18.92 -19.08 -7.47
C GLY A 64 -17.59 -18.30 -7.46
N ALA A 65 -17.37 -17.39 -6.52
CA ALA A 65 -16.08 -16.74 -6.37
C ALA A 65 -15.03 -17.75 -5.85
N LYS A 66 -13.86 -17.71 -6.45
CA LYS A 66 -12.70 -18.47 -5.96
C LYS A 66 -11.91 -17.62 -4.97
N GLU A 67 -11.45 -18.26 -3.92
CA GLU A 67 -10.53 -17.63 -3.00
C GLU A 67 -9.20 -17.34 -3.70
N VAL A 68 -8.67 -16.13 -3.50
CA VAL A 68 -7.34 -15.77 -3.98
C VAL A 68 -6.32 -16.41 -3.05
N GLU A 69 -5.52 -17.31 -3.58
CA GLU A 69 -4.41 -17.90 -2.84
C GLU A 69 -3.29 -16.87 -2.71
N LEU A 70 -2.91 -16.60 -1.47
CA LEU A 70 -1.75 -15.78 -1.15
C LEU A 70 -0.55 -16.70 -0.95
N ARG A 71 0.52 -16.45 -1.70
CA ARG A 71 1.75 -17.22 -1.54
C ARG A 71 2.45 -16.81 -0.24
N HIS A 72 2.67 -17.77 0.63
CA HIS A 72 3.49 -17.56 1.81
C HIS A 72 4.91 -17.11 1.44
N GLN A 73 5.42 -16.14 2.16
CA GLN A 73 6.77 -15.64 1.97
C GLN A 73 7.46 -15.40 3.32
N ARG A 74 8.78 -15.34 3.29
CA ARG A 74 9.62 -15.12 4.48
C ARG A 74 9.96 -13.65 4.71
N THR A 75 9.27 -12.75 4.03
CA THR A 75 9.44 -11.32 4.20
C THR A 75 8.87 -10.91 5.56
N ALA A 76 9.62 -10.12 6.31
CA ALA A 76 9.15 -9.58 7.58
C ALA A 76 7.98 -8.61 7.36
N ASP A 77 7.07 -8.58 8.31
CA ASP A 77 5.92 -7.67 8.35
C ASP A 77 6.30 -6.24 8.74
N VAL A 78 7.54 -6.04 9.19
CA VAL A 78 8.10 -4.72 9.52
C VAL A 78 9.22 -4.38 8.55
N THR A 79 9.17 -3.16 8.05
CA THR A 79 10.20 -2.62 7.19
C THR A 79 10.71 -1.29 7.72
N LEU A 80 12.04 -1.11 7.68
CA LEU A 80 12.70 0.15 7.98
C LEU A 80 13.24 0.72 6.67
N ASP A 81 12.84 1.92 6.32
CA ASP A 81 13.35 2.58 5.12
C ASP A 81 13.45 4.09 5.33
N VAL A 82 14.42 4.68 4.66
CA VAL A 82 14.63 6.13 4.69
C VAL A 82 13.44 6.81 4.03
N LEU A 83 12.87 7.78 4.74
CA LEU A 83 11.77 8.57 4.24
C LEU A 83 12.23 9.39 3.03
N GLN A 84 11.68 9.07 1.87
CA GLN A 84 11.86 9.81 0.64
C GLN A 84 10.62 10.63 0.33
N THR A 85 10.84 11.81 -0.18
CA THR A 85 9.77 12.71 -0.61
C THR A 85 9.96 12.98 -2.10
N SER A 86 8.89 12.80 -2.86
CA SER A 86 8.87 13.12 -4.28
C SER A 86 8.95 14.62 -4.54
N SER A 87 9.15 14.99 -5.80
CA SER A 87 9.11 16.39 -6.23
C SER A 87 7.77 17.10 -5.95
N THR A 88 6.69 16.32 -5.77
CA THR A 88 5.36 16.84 -5.43
C THR A 88 5.12 16.95 -3.93
N GLY A 89 6.10 16.61 -3.10
CA GLY A 89 6.01 16.64 -1.64
C GLY A 89 5.35 15.40 -1.02
N ARG A 90 5.00 14.39 -1.81
CA ARG A 90 4.43 13.13 -1.32
C ARG A 90 5.52 12.16 -0.88
N ARG A 91 5.20 11.31 0.09
CA ARG A 91 6.08 10.25 0.56
C ARG A 91 6.12 9.09 -0.44
N VAL A 92 7.32 8.71 -0.83
CA VAL A 92 7.55 7.58 -1.74
C VAL A 92 7.45 6.28 -0.96
N VAL A 93 6.63 5.36 -1.44
CA VAL A 93 6.50 4.02 -0.84
C VAL A 93 7.75 3.19 -1.14
N PRO A 94 8.33 2.50 -0.14
CA PRO A 94 9.51 1.67 -0.34
C PRO A 94 9.32 0.59 -1.41
N GLN A 95 10.33 0.39 -2.23
CA GLN A 95 10.29 -0.54 -3.37
C GLN A 95 10.00 -1.99 -2.97
N HIS A 96 10.50 -2.42 -1.81
CA HIS A 96 10.29 -3.80 -1.34
C HIS A 96 8.83 -4.09 -0.95
N VAL A 97 8.03 -3.07 -0.64
CA VAL A 97 6.57 -3.24 -0.42
C VAL A 97 5.90 -3.74 -1.69
N TYR A 98 6.23 -3.15 -2.83
CA TYR A 98 5.71 -3.61 -4.12
C TYR A 98 6.15 -5.03 -4.45
N LYS A 99 7.44 -5.33 -4.23
CA LYS A 99 7.97 -6.70 -4.42
C LYS A 99 7.26 -7.72 -3.53
N ALA A 100 6.96 -7.35 -2.28
CA ALA A 100 6.19 -8.19 -1.39
C ALA A 100 4.79 -8.49 -1.96
N MET A 101 4.08 -7.47 -2.47
CA MET A 101 2.76 -7.65 -3.09
C MET A 101 2.82 -8.51 -4.35
N GLU A 102 3.83 -8.30 -5.20
CA GLU A 102 4.06 -9.08 -6.41
C GLU A 102 4.32 -10.56 -6.09
N THR A 103 5.05 -10.83 -5.00
CA THR A 103 5.33 -12.19 -4.54
C THR A 103 4.10 -12.85 -3.90
N LEU A 104 3.30 -12.10 -3.13
CA LEU A 104 2.06 -12.58 -2.54
C LEU A 104 1.03 -12.98 -3.61
N LEU A 105 1.00 -12.26 -4.73
CA LEU A 105 -0.02 -12.38 -5.77
C LEU A 105 0.60 -12.73 -7.14
N PRO A 106 1.28 -13.88 -7.28
CA PRO A 106 2.01 -14.21 -8.50
C PRO A 106 1.09 -14.35 -9.72
N GLU A 107 -0.16 -14.74 -9.53
CA GLU A 107 -1.14 -14.84 -10.61
C GLU A 107 -1.64 -13.46 -11.10
N ALA A 108 -1.57 -12.44 -10.23
CA ALA A 108 -1.87 -11.06 -10.61
C ALA A 108 -0.67 -10.36 -11.26
N TYR A 109 0.53 -10.75 -10.87
CA TYR A 109 1.79 -10.25 -11.41
C TYR A 109 2.37 -11.24 -12.43
N LYS A 110 1.79 -11.29 -13.63
CA LYS A 110 2.44 -11.98 -14.76
C LYS A 110 3.16 -10.95 -15.61
N ALA A 111 4.46 -11.17 -15.83
CA ALA A 111 5.26 -10.34 -16.72
C ALA A 111 4.57 -10.22 -18.09
N GLY A 112 4.37 -8.99 -18.55
CA GLY A 112 3.68 -8.70 -19.81
C GLY A 112 2.15 -8.57 -19.71
N TYR A 113 1.52 -8.87 -18.57
CA TYR A 113 0.09 -8.62 -18.37
C TYR A 113 -0.13 -7.19 -17.91
N LYS A 114 -0.75 -6.38 -18.74
CA LYS A 114 -1.20 -5.04 -18.33
C LYS A 114 -2.32 -5.17 -17.30
N GLY A 115 -2.11 -4.63 -16.10
CA GLY A 115 -3.18 -4.09 -15.31
C GLY A 115 -3.93 -5.01 -14.37
N ARG A 116 -3.34 -6.10 -13.86
CA ARG A 116 -3.97 -6.86 -12.77
C ARG A 116 -3.66 -6.32 -11.38
N LEU A 117 -2.57 -5.55 -11.24
CA LEU A 117 -2.24 -4.82 -10.01
C LEU A 117 -2.56 -3.34 -10.24
N LEU A 118 -3.29 -2.76 -9.29
CA LEU A 118 -3.75 -1.38 -9.36
C LEU A 118 -3.22 -0.60 -8.16
N GLU A 119 -2.59 0.53 -8.43
CA GLU A 119 -2.25 1.52 -7.40
C GLU A 119 -3.10 2.76 -7.60
N LEU A 120 -3.89 3.11 -6.60
CA LEU A 120 -4.69 4.32 -6.56
C LEU A 120 -3.88 5.44 -5.90
N TRP A 121 -4.03 6.68 -6.40
CA TRP A 121 -3.32 7.87 -5.93
C TRP A 121 -1.80 7.78 -6.05
N SER A 122 -1.31 7.16 -7.12
CA SER A 122 0.09 7.23 -7.47
C SER A 122 0.52 8.66 -7.78
N GLU A 123 1.82 8.93 -7.69
CA GLU A 123 2.38 10.23 -8.06
C GLU A 123 2.19 10.51 -9.56
N PRO A 124 1.76 11.74 -9.93
CA PRO A 124 1.82 12.17 -11.33
C PRO A 124 3.26 12.16 -11.82
N GLY A 125 3.54 11.40 -12.89
CA GLY A 125 4.90 11.22 -13.39
C GLY A 125 5.75 10.28 -12.51
N ALA A 126 5.13 9.45 -11.69
CA ALA A 126 5.81 8.31 -11.09
C ALA A 126 6.46 7.53 -12.24
N GLU A 127 7.71 7.85 -12.47
CA GLU A 127 8.53 7.40 -13.61
C GLU A 127 8.71 5.90 -13.60
N ALA A 128 8.52 5.30 -12.49
CA ALA A 128 8.32 3.89 -12.38
C ALA A 128 6.90 3.52 -12.84
N ARG A 129 6.65 3.62 -14.11
CA ARG A 129 5.61 2.78 -14.74
C ARG A 129 6.02 1.34 -14.49
N ARG A 130 5.64 0.88 -13.34
CA ARG A 130 5.96 -0.46 -12.87
C ARG A 130 5.28 -1.44 -13.81
N SER A 131 6.06 -2.26 -14.48
CA SER A 131 5.52 -3.32 -15.33
C SER A 131 4.55 -4.19 -14.54
N GLY A 132 3.38 -4.49 -15.10
CA GLY A 132 2.34 -5.29 -14.43
C GLY A 132 1.41 -4.51 -13.50
N TRP A 133 1.64 -3.20 -13.31
CA TRP A 133 0.78 -2.33 -12.50
C TRP A 133 0.04 -1.30 -13.35
N THR A 134 -1.20 -1.03 -12.97
CA THR A 134 -1.93 0.16 -13.42
C THR A 134 -1.84 1.22 -12.34
N LEU A 135 -1.31 2.37 -12.69
CA LEU A 135 -1.14 3.50 -11.78
C LEU A 135 -2.22 4.55 -12.10
N VAL A 136 -2.99 4.93 -11.07
CA VAL A 136 -3.98 6.00 -11.17
C VAL A 136 -3.47 7.18 -10.35
N ALA A 137 -3.02 8.22 -11.04
CA ALA A 137 -2.59 9.45 -10.42
C ALA A 137 -3.78 10.39 -10.20
N ASP A 138 -3.74 11.17 -9.11
CA ASP A 138 -4.65 12.28 -8.90
C ASP A 138 -4.34 13.35 -9.95
N GLY A 139 -5.18 13.44 -10.97
CA GLY A 139 -5.09 14.43 -12.03
C GLY A 139 -5.37 15.82 -11.49
N LYS A 140 -4.36 16.52 -10.98
CA LYS A 140 -4.44 17.97 -10.93
C LYS A 140 -4.43 18.44 -12.37
N ASP A 141 -5.60 18.78 -12.86
CA ASP A 141 -5.77 19.55 -14.08
C ASP A 141 -4.77 20.73 -14.04
N LYS A 142 -3.70 20.65 -14.82
CA LYS A 142 -2.84 21.80 -15.04
C LYS A 142 -3.69 22.73 -15.86
N GLY A 143 -4.50 23.54 -15.17
CA GLY A 143 -5.22 24.63 -15.78
C GLY A 143 -4.26 25.33 -16.74
N LYS A 144 -4.56 25.26 -18.02
CA LYS A 144 -3.91 26.07 -19.04
C LYS A 144 -4.00 27.52 -18.58
N LYS A 145 -2.85 28.09 -18.23
CA LYS A 145 -2.69 29.54 -18.26
C LYS A 145 -2.34 29.96 -19.67
#